data_b58020630c38616e8895fbb0e1138bfb
#
_entry.id   b58020630c38616e8895fbb0e1138bfb
#
_cell.length_a   1.000
_cell.length_b   1.000
_cell.length_c   1.000
_cell.angle_alpha   90.00
_cell.angle_beta   90.00
_cell.angle_gamma   90.00
#
_symmetry.space_group_name_H-M   'P 1'
#
loop_
_entity.id
_entity.type
_entity.pdbx_description
1 polymer ?
#
loop_
_entity_poly.entity_id
_entity_poly.type
_entity_poly.pdbx_seq_one_letter_code
_entity_poly.pdbx_strand_id
1 'polypeptide(L)'
;MTSEPHLPQTILGLTPWRPIPSRTIKETDMLATITLAGTIAAQGPVTERHPDGRVTVTDGLRRLTGWPVRRLRGLLTAAAVATLAIGAAPAPVQAETLLNVSYDPTRELYREFNEAFTTWWVAQGNEAPTIEVSHGGSSSQSRAVIDGLKAQVVTLALAGDIDRIAKAGLLPEDWQAKLPNNSSPYTSTIVFLVREGNPKGLKDWGDLVAEGVQVITPNPKTSGGARWNYLAAWAWAEKNSKDPKEFVGALYKNVPVLDNGARGSTTTFAQNGIGDVLLAWENEAYLALKELGEDQVDIVVPSISVLAEPPVAIVEANIANDEQRKLAEGYLNFLYSPEGQALAFKHFYRAWDTSKANPEDVARFPQLELVDIASFGGWGKVQAEHFADGGIFDQIYVPK
;
A
#
# COMPACT_ATOMS: atom_id res chain seq x y z
N MET A 1 56.80 -58.68 3.87
CA MET A 1 55.71 -59.67 4.08
C MET A 1 54.47 -58.82 4.25
N THR A 2 53.75 -58.68 3.15
CA THR A 2 52.45 -59.27 2.82
C THR A 2 51.33 -58.39 3.43
N SER A 3 50.34 -58.00 2.80
CA SER A 3 49.68 -58.25 1.51
C SER A 3 48.54 -57.26 1.38
N GLU A 4 48.37 -56.63 0.22
CA GLU A 4 47.12 -55.92 -0.16
C GLU A 4 46.00 -56.94 -0.36
N PRO A 5 44.74 -56.48 -0.25
CA PRO A 5 43.71 -57.10 -1.08
C PRO A 5 43.04 -56.09 -2.02
N HIS A 6 42.80 -56.59 -3.22
CA HIS A 6 42.12 -56.02 -4.36
C HIS A 6 40.72 -55.55 -4.11
N LEU A 7 40.36 -54.36 -4.72
CA LEU A 7 39.00 -53.92 -4.97
C LEU A 7 38.62 -54.17 -6.44
N PRO A 8 37.40 -54.61 -6.76
CA PRO A 8 36.96 -54.77 -8.14
C PRO A 8 36.47 -53.47 -8.72
N GLN A 9 36.91 -53.15 -9.91
CA GLN A 9 36.36 -52.07 -10.77
C GLN A 9 35.01 -52.50 -11.30
N THR A 10 33.99 -51.61 -11.08
CA THR A 10 32.76 -51.68 -11.84
C THR A 10 32.63 -50.37 -12.65
N ILE A 11 32.76 -50.55 -13.95
CA ILE A 11 32.58 -49.51 -14.97
C ILE A 11 31.09 -49.23 -15.09
N LEU A 12 30.66 -47.99 -14.80
CA LEU A 12 29.38 -47.49 -15.23
C LEU A 12 29.57 -46.31 -16.19
N GLY A 13 29.09 -46.56 -17.41
CA GLY A 13 29.26 -45.68 -18.56
C GLY A 13 28.61 -44.31 -18.35
N LEU A 14 29.41 -43.26 -18.47
CA LEU A 14 28.97 -41.89 -18.61
C LEU A 14 28.65 -41.62 -20.08
N THR A 15 27.37 -41.44 -20.42
CA THR A 15 26.97 -40.88 -21.69
C THR A 15 27.34 -39.39 -21.73
N PRO A 16 27.91 -38.88 -22.83
CA PRO A 16 28.31 -37.49 -22.92
C PRO A 16 27.08 -36.57 -22.96
N TRP A 17 27.11 -35.57 -22.10
CA TRP A 17 26.14 -34.48 -22.03
C TRP A 17 26.13 -33.72 -23.36
N ARG A 18 24.99 -33.71 -24.06
CA ARG A 18 24.78 -32.88 -25.24
C ARG A 18 24.27 -31.49 -24.76
N PRO A 19 24.93 -30.39 -25.12
CA PRO A 19 24.42 -29.06 -24.82
C PRO A 19 23.14 -28.79 -25.63
N ILE A 20 22.09 -28.37 -24.91
CA ILE A 20 20.85 -27.85 -25.50
C ILE A 20 21.18 -26.54 -26.19
N PRO A 21 20.79 -26.29 -27.46
CA PRO A 21 21.09 -25.04 -28.13
C PRO A 21 20.42 -23.86 -27.39
N SER A 22 21.23 -22.90 -26.98
CA SER A 22 20.80 -21.63 -26.40
C SER A 22 19.97 -20.86 -27.42
N ARG A 23 18.64 -20.84 -27.24
CA ARG A 23 17.77 -19.94 -27.97
C ARG A 23 17.91 -18.57 -27.31
N THR A 24 18.55 -17.63 -27.99
CA THR A 24 18.68 -16.24 -27.56
C THR A 24 17.29 -15.63 -27.39
N ILE A 25 16.86 -15.45 -26.15
CA ILE A 25 15.61 -14.74 -25.82
C ILE A 25 15.90 -13.25 -26.01
N LYS A 26 15.15 -12.58 -26.88
CA LYS A 26 15.27 -11.12 -27.04
C LYS A 26 14.79 -10.45 -25.73
N GLU A 27 15.50 -9.44 -25.30
CA GLU A 27 15.31 -8.70 -24.04
C GLU A 27 13.86 -8.19 -23.82
N THR A 28 13.09 -8.01 -24.90
CA THR A 28 11.67 -7.60 -24.89
C THR A 28 10.70 -8.70 -24.47
N ASP A 29 11.15 -9.96 -24.34
CA ASP A 29 10.29 -11.09 -23.98
C ASP A 29 10.40 -11.51 -22.48
N MET A 30 11.20 -10.81 -21.70
CA MET A 30 11.53 -11.21 -20.32
C MET A 30 10.49 -10.87 -19.27
N LEU A 31 9.58 -9.93 -19.56
CA LEU A 31 8.51 -9.55 -18.64
C LEU A 31 7.15 -9.77 -19.32
N ALA A 32 6.24 -10.43 -18.62
CA ALA A 32 4.85 -10.56 -19.05
C ALA A 32 3.90 -10.24 -17.90
N THR A 33 2.80 -9.58 -18.23
CA THR A 33 1.65 -9.47 -17.36
C THR A 33 0.68 -10.59 -17.74
N ILE A 34 0.21 -11.33 -16.75
CA ILE A 34 -0.76 -12.43 -16.93
C ILE A 34 -2.02 -12.18 -16.11
N THR A 35 -3.17 -12.61 -16.63
CA THR A 35 -4.43 -12.64 -15.87
C THR A 35 -4.59 -14.03 -15.25
N LEU A 36 -4.82 -14.09 -13.93
CA LEU A 36 -4.97 -15.33 -13.17
C LEU A 36 -6.43 -15.78 -13.06
N ALA A 37 -7.30 -14.89 -12.60
CA ALA A 37 -8.75 -15.11 -12.56
C ALA A 37 -9.46 -13.74 -12.46
N GLY A 38 -10.43 -13.48 -13.30
CA GLY A 38 -11.15 -12.20 -13.31
C GLY A 38 -10.21 -11.01 -13.50
N THR A 39 -10.13 -10.12 -12.52
CA THR A 39 -9.32 -8.90 -12.53
C THR A 39 -7.93 -9.05 -11.88
N ILE A 40 -7.57 -10.24 -11.42
CA ILE A 40 -6.26 -10.46 -10.77
C ILE A 40 -5.19 -10.64 -11.83
N ALA A 41 -4.23 -9.71 -11.90
CA ALA A 41 -3.07 -9.78 -12.78
C ALA A 41 -1.78 -9.94 -11.96
N ALA A 42 -0.82 -10.69 -12.54
CA ALA A 42 0.53 -10.78 -12.01
C ALA A 42 1.53 -10.41 -13.11
N GLN A 43 2.60 -9.74 -12.74
CA GLN A 43 3.66 -9.34 -13.65
C GLN A 43 5.01 -9.87 -13.14
N GLY A 44 5.81 -10.42 -14.05
CA GLY A 44 7.14 -10.91 -13.69
C GLY A 44 7.88 -11.48 -14.89
N PRO A 45 9.15 -11.88 -14.69
CA PRO A 45 9.92 -12.59 -15.70
C PRO A 45 9.21 -13.88 -16.14
N VAL A 46 9.15 -14.11 -17.46
CA VAL A 46 8.57 -15.33 -18.02
C VAL A 46 9.51 -16.50 -17.78
N THR A 47 9.04 -17.51 -17.05
CA THR A 47 9.80 -18.73 -16.75
C THR A 47 9.36 -19.92 -17.59
N GLU A 48 8.12 -19.92 -18.12
CA GLU A 48 7.60 -21.02 -18.91
C GLU A 48 6.48 -20.57 -19.84
N ARG A 49 6.40 -21.17 -21.06
CA ARG A 49 5.28 -20.97 -22.00
C ARG A 49 4.62 -22.31 -22.25
N HIS A 50 3.31 -22.38 -22.03
CA HIS A 50 2.54 -23.61 -22.19
C HIS A 50 1.97 -23.75 -23.62
N PRO A 51 1.77 -24.99 -24.11
CA PRO A 51 1.24 -25.24 -25.45
C PRO A 51 -0.17 -24.65 -25.68
N ASP A 52 -0.95 -24.47 -24.62
CA ASP A 52 -2.27 -23.86 -24.64
C ASP A 52 -2.27 -22.32 -24.74
N GLY A 53 -1.07 -21.71 -24.74
CA GLY A 53 -0.88 -20.26 -24.85
C GLY A 53 -0.78 -19.52 -23.51
N ARG A 54 -0.93 -20.21 -22.38
CA ARG A 54 -0.67 -19.63 -21.06
C ARG A 54 0.83 -19.40 -20.85
N VAL A 55 1.14 -18.52 -19.91
CA VAL A 55 2.50 -18.14 -19.55
C VAL A 55 2.65 -18.23 -18.05
N THR A 56 3.78 -18.77 -17.58
CA THR A 56 4.17 -18.74 -16.17
C THR A 56 5.16 -17.59 -15.96
N VAL A 57 4.83 -16.72 -15.03
CA VAL A 57 5.73 -15.65 -14.55
C VAL A 57 6.13 -15.91 -13.11
N THR A 58 7.26 -15.34 -12.69
CA THR A 58 7.73 -15.42 -11.31
C THR A 58 7.55 -14.07 -10.64
N ASP A 59 6.83 -14.03 -9.51
CA ASP A 59 6.72 -12.89 -8.62
C ASP A 59 7.46 -13.25 -7.33
N GLY A 60 8.71 -12.88 -7.25
CA GLY A 60 9.59 -13.26 -6.16
C GLY A 60 9.71 -14.80 -6.01
N LEU A 61 9.14 -15.34 -4.94
CA LEU A 61 9.16 -16.80 -4.66
C LEU A 61 7.97 -17.57 -5.26
N ARG A 62 7.00 -16.89 -5.88
CA ARG A 62 5.78 -17.53 -6.40
C ARG A 62 5.85 -17.68 -7.91
N ARG A 63 5.46 -18.87 -8.40
CA ARG A 63 5.25 -19.12 -9.83
C ARG A 63 3.76 -19.05 -10.10
N LEU A 64 3.36 -18.14 -11.00
CA LEU A 64 1.96 -17.87 -11.32
C LEU A 64 1.73 -18.11 -12.82
N THR A 65 0.72 -18.90 -13.17
CA THR A 65 0.39 -19.24 -14.57
C THR A 65 -0.95 -18.65 -14.97
N GLY A 66 -0.99 -17.92 -16.07
CA GLY A 66 -2.19 -17.27 -16.56
C GLY A 66 -2.10 -16.89 -18.04
N TRP A 67 -3.13 -16.23 -18.54
CA TRP A 67 -3.16 -15.76 -19.92
C TRP A 67 -2.38 -14.45 -20.07
N PRO A 68 -1.46 -14.34 -21.06
CA PRO A 68 -0.72 -13.10 -21.27
C PRO A 68 -1.67 -12.00 -21.79
N VAL A 69 -1.57 -10.81 -21.18
CA VAL A 69 -2.26 -9.61 -21.66
C VAL A 69 -1.58 -9.17 -22.97
N ARG A 70 -2.25 -9.36 -24.11
CA ARG A 70 -1.73 -8.95 -25.42
C ARG A 70 -1.85 -7.43 -25.58
N ARG A 71 -0.73 -6.73 -25.71
CA ARG A 71 -0.74 -5.39 -26.32
C ARG A 71 -1.08 -5.54 -27.80
N LEU A 72 -2.20 -4.98 -28.24
CA LEU A 72 -2.52 -4.83 -29.66
C LEU A 72 -1.48 -3.90 -30.30
N ARG A 73 -0.54 -4.48 -31.04
CA ARG A 73 0.30 -3.71 -31.99
C ARG A 73 -0.52 -3.55 -33.26
N GLY A 74 -0.85 -2.29 -33.63
CA GLY A 74 -1.52 -1.96 -34.86
C GLY A 74 -0.73 -2.43 -36.08
N LEU A 75 -1.35 -3.20 -36.95
CA LEU A 75 -0.90 -3.49 -38.30
C LEU A 75 -1.27 -2.30 -39.19
N LEU A 76 -0.25 -1.55 -39.62
CA LEU A 76 -0.36 -0.64 -40.76
C LEU A 76 -0.35 -1.47 -42.05
N THR A 77 -1.51 -1.68 -42.66
CA THR A 77 -1.62 -2.05 -44.08
C THR A 77 -2.09 -0.84 -44.87
N ALA A 78 -1.24 -0.40 -45.77
CA ALA A 78 -1.56 0.61 -46.79
C ALA A 78 -2.61 0.05 -47.76
N ALA A 79 -3.72 0.74 -47.91
CA ALA A 79 -4.64 0.53 -49.02
C ALA A 79 -5.26 1.86 -49.46
N ALA A 80 -5.18 2.05 -50.74
CA ALA A 80 -5.55 3.08 -51.69
C ALA A 80 -6.68 4.08 -51.34
N VAL A 81 -6.41 5.31 -51.77
CA VAL A 81 -7.29 6.46 -51.82
C VAL A 81 -8.59 6.16 -52.59
N ALA A 82 -9.74 6.32 -51.93
CA ALA A 82 -11.01 6.61 -52.52
C ALA A 82 -11.68 7.72 -51.69
N THR A 83 -11.69 8.92 -52.27
CA THR A 83 -12.37 10.11 -51.70
C THR A 83 -13.88 9.90 -51.82
N LEU A 84 -14.50 9.56 -50.67
CA LEU A 84 -15.92 9.75 -50.46
C LEU A 84 -16.08 10.60 -49.19
N ALA A 85 -16.68 11.78 -49.36
CA ALA A 85 -17.06 12.66 -48.26
C ALA A 85 -18.14 11.93 -47.42
N ILE A 86 -17.70 11.16 -46.39
CA ILE A 86 -18.56 10.65 -45.35
C ILE A 86 -18.31 11.57 -44.15
N GLY A 87 -19.41 12.18 -43.64
CA GLY A 87 -19.34 13.01 -42.45
C GLY A 87 -18.53 12.31 -41.37
N ALA A 88 -17.57 13.03 -40.79
CA ALA A 88 -16.72 12.54 -39.70
C ALA A 88 -17.61 12.07 -38.57
N ALA A 89 -17.80 10.77 -38.47
CA ALA A 89 -18.27 10.19 -37.20
C ALA A 89 -17.23 10.57 -36.13
N PRO A 90 -17.64 11.09 -34.96
CA PRO A 90 -16.69 11.36 -33.89
C PRO A 90 -15.90 10.08 -33.64
N ALA A 91 -14.57 10.20 -33.59
CA ALA A 91 -13.70 9.08 -33.19
C ALA A 91 -14.22 8.55 -31.84
N PRO A 92 -14.27 7.22 -31.63
CA PRO A 92 -14.68 6.70 -30.34
C PRO A 92 -13.76 7.34 -29.27
N VAL A 93 -14.37 8.10 -28.36
CA VAL A 93 -13.68 8.67 -27.22
C VAL A 93 -13.17 7.47 -26.42
N GLN A 94 -11.88 7.33 -26.30
CA GLN A 94 -11.27 6.24 -25.55
C GLN A 94 -11.46 6.55 -24.07
N ALA A 95 -12.07 5.64 -23.30
CA ALA A 95 -12.25 5.80 -21.88
C ALA A 95 -10.91 6.16 -21.20
N GLU A 96 -10.90 7.24 -20.44
CA GLU A 96 -9.71 7.69 -19.71
C GLU A 96 -9.33 6.67 -18.63
N THR A 97 -8.02 6.50 -18.44
CA THR A 97 -7.48 5.65 -17.39
C THR A 97 -6.90 6.51 -16.27
N LEU A 98 -7.22 6.16 -15.05
CA LEU A 98 -6.69 6.77 -13.84
C LEU A 98 -6.02 5.69 -12.99
N LEU A 99 -4.73 5.86 -12.71
CA LEU A 99 -4.01 5.05 -11.72
C LEU A 99 -3.93 5.81 -10.40
N ASN A 100 -4.54 5.25 -9.36
CA ASN A 100 -4.39 5.68 -7.98
C ASN A 100 -3.28 4.86 -7.30
N VAL A 101 -2.23 5.52 -6.84
CA VAL A 101 -1.17 4.89 -6.04
C VAL A 101 -1.43 5.18 -4.57
N SER A 102 -1.78 4.13 -3.81
CA SER A 102 -2.32 4.22 -2.46
C SER A 102 -1.52 3.41 -1.44
N TYR A 103 -1.73 3.71 -0.16
CA TYR A 103 -1.15 2.92 0.93
C TYR A 103 -2.04 1.73 1.32
N ASP A 104 -1.45 0.73 1.99
CA ASP A 104 -2.08 -0.59 2.21
C ASP A 104 -3.47 -0.58 2.86
N PRO A 105 -3.75 0.17 3.94
CA PRO A 105 -5.03 0.12 4.65
C PRO A 105 -6.26 0.54 3.85
N THR A 106 -6.10 1.16 2.69
CA THR A 106 -7.21 1.69 1.89
C THR A 106 -7.78 0.71 0.87
N ARG A 107 -7.30 -0.53 0.79
CA ARG A 107 -7.69 -1.51 -0.26
C ARG A 107 -9.20 -1.70 -0.36
N GLU A 108 -9.84 -1.92 0.76
CA GLU A 108 -11.27 -2.19 0.85
C GLU A 108 -12.08 -0.93 0.55
N LEU A 109 -11.62 0.23 1.06
CA LEU A 109 -12.23 1.53 0.77
C LEU A 109 -12.21 1.81 -0.73
N TYR A 110 -11.03 1.79 -1.38
CA TYR A 110 -10.94 2.16 -2.79
C TYR A 110 -11.61 1.17 -3.73
N ARG A 111 -11.77 -0.09 -3.36
CA ARG A 111 -12.56 -1.04 -4.15
C ARG A 111 -14.01 -0.57 -4.26
N GLU A 112 -14.67 -0.26 -3.16
CA GLU A 112 -16.06 0.20 -3.15
C GLU A 112 -16.19 1.65 -3.63
N PHE A 113 -15.24 2.50 -3.26
CA PHE A 113 -15.19 3.90 -3.70
C PHE A 113 -15.12 4.02 -5.23
N ASN A 114 -14.30 3.21 -5.90
CA ASN A 114 -14.15 3.24 -7.35
C ASN A 114 -15.46 2.87 -8.07
N GLU A 115 -16.22 1.92 -7.55
CA GLU A 115 -17.54 1.55 -8.07
C GLU A 115 -18.54 2.70 -7.89
N ALA A 116 -18.59 3.30 -6.71
CA ALA A 116 -19.46 4.43 -6.40
C ALA A 116 -19.09 5.67 -7.24
N PHE A 117 -17.80 5.98 -7.31
CA PHE A 117 -17.31 7.08 -8.14
C PHE A 117 -17.65 6.88 -9.62
N THR A 118 -17.41 5.70 -10.17
CA THR A 118 -17.72 5.40 -11.57
C THR A 118 -19.23 5.60 -11.85
N THR A 119 -20.08 5.12 -10.95
CA THR A 119 -21.53 5.30 -11.05
C THR A 119 -21.91 6.78 -11.04
N TRP A 120 -21.37 7.53 -10.07
CA TRP A 120 -21.58 8.96 -9.96
C TRP A 120 -21.06 9.73 -11.18
N TRP A 121 -19.86 9.38 -11.66
CA TRP A 121 -19.22 10.02 -12.81
C TRP A 121 -20.01 9.86 -14.10
N VAL A 122 -20.51 8.66 -14.35
CA VAL A 122 -21.37 8.37 -15.51
C VAL A 122 -22.72 9.09 -15.41
N ALA A 123 -23.30 9.20 -14.21
CA ALA A 123 -24.52 9.96 -13.98
C ALA A 123 -24.37 11.47 -14.26
N GLN A 124 -23.15 12.02 -14.26
CA GLN A 124 -22.83 13.38 -14.68
C GLN A 124 -22.68 13.53 -16.21
N GLY A 125 -22.97 12.46 -16.99
CA GLY A 125 -22.87 12.47 -18.45
C GLY A 125 -21.48 12.22 -19.01
N ASN A 126 -20.53 11.74 -18.19
CA ASN A 126 -19.17 11.39 -18.63
C ASN A 126 -19.12 9.91 -19.03
N GLU A 127 -18.10 9.51 -19.80
CA GLU A 127 -17.83 8.11 -20.08
C GLU A 127 -17.27 7.38 -18.85
N ALA A 128 -17.55 6.08 -18.74
CA ALA A 128 -17.05 5.26 -17.64
C ALA A 128 -15.52 5.15 -17.70
N PRO A 129 -14.78 5.59 -16.68
CA PRO A 129 -13.32 5.54 -16.68
C PRO A 129 -12.82 4.13 -16.36
N THR A 130 -11.57 3.85 -16.72
CA THR A 130 -10.83 2.71 -16.17
C THR A 130 -10.03 3.18 -14.96
N ILE A 131 -10.35 2.67 -13.78
CA ILE A 131 -9.64 3.02 -12.54
C ILE A 131 -8.79 1.85 -12.09
N GLU A 132 -7.49 2.06 -12.05
CA GLU A 132 -6.51 1.11 -11.52
C GLU A 132 -5.99 1.59 -10.16
N VAL A 133 -5.67 0.65 -9.26
CA VAL A 133 -5.10 1.00 -7.94
C VAL A 133 -3.87 0.15 -7.65
N SER A 134 -2.80 0.81 -7.22
CA SER A 134 -1.61 0.15 -6.68
C SER A 134 -1.56 0.37 -5.17
N HIS A 135 -1.46 -0.70 -4.39
CA HIS A 135 -1.38 -0.64 -2.94
C HIS A 135 -0.06 -1.19 -2.41
N GLY A 136 0.50 -0.53 -1.39
CA GLY A 136 1.73 -0.95 -0.74
C GLY A 136 2.09 -0.05 0.44
N GLY A 137 3.27 -0.23 1.03
CA GLY A 137 3.77 0.69 2.03
C GLY A 137 3.89 2.10 1.45
N SER A 138 3.36 3.12 2.13
CA SER A 138 3.23 4.49 1.62
C SER A 138 4.55 5.07 1.07
N SER A 139 5.65 4.88 1.81
CA SER A 139 6.96 5.37 1.38
C SER A 139 7.52 4.61 0.19
N SER A 140 7.19 3.31 0.06
CA SER A 140 7.52 2.51 -1.13
C SER A 140 6.74 2.96 -2.35
N GLN A 141 5.45 3.28 -2.17
CA GLN A 141 4.57 3.80 -3.22
C GLN A 141 5.03 5.18 -3.71
N SER A 142 5.37 6.09 -2.78
CA SER A 142 5.98 7.39 -3.13
C SER A 142 7.23 7.22 -3.99
N ARG A 143 8.12 6.30 -3.60
CA ARG A 143 9.34 6.00 -4.36
C ARG A 143 9.02 5.46 -5.76
N ALA A 144 8.05 4.54 -5.87
CA ALA A 144 7.66 3.99 -7.17
C ALA A 144 7.17 5.09 -8.14
N VAL A 145 6.43 6.10 -7.64
CA VAL A 145 6.01 7.25 -8.44
C VAL A 145 7.22 8.09 -8.89
N ILE A 146 8.16 8.36 -7.97
CA ILE A 146 9.39 9.09 -8.28
C ILE A 146 10.24 8.33 -9.32
N ASP A 147 10.30 7.00 -9.22
CA ASP A 147 11.03 6.11 -10.14
C ASP A 147 10.30 5.89 -11.48
N GLY A 148 9.15 6.52 -11.69
CA GLY A 148 8.50 6.60 -13.00
C GLY A 148 7.17 5.86 -13.13
N LEU A 149 6.57 5.33 -12.05
CA LEU A 149 5.21 4.80 -12.10
C LEU A 149 4.22 5.92 -12.42
N LYS A 150 3.47 5.78 -13.51
CA LYS A 150 2.62 6.82 -14.08
C LYS A 150 1.26 6.93 -13.36
N ALA A 151 1.29 7.23 -12.07
CA ALA A 151 0.10 7.54 -11.30
C ALA A 151 -0.45 8.91 -11.68
N GLN A 152 -1.77 9.05 -11.84
CA GLN A 152 -2.45 10.33 -11.97
C GLN A 152 -2.77 10.93 -10.60
N VAL A 153 -3.09 10.07 -9.63
CA VAL A 153 -3.34 10.49 -8.26
C VAL A 153 -2.57 9.63 -7.27
N VAL A 154 -2.21 10.23 -6.15
CA VAL A 154 -1.62 9.55 -5.00
C VAL A 154 -2.52 9.76 -3.79
N THR A 155 -2.71 8.70 -3.01
CA THR A 155 -3.50 8.69 -1.78
C THR A 155 -2.68 7.98 -0.71
N LEU A 156 -1.80 8.72 -0.03
CA LEU A 156 -0.73 8.15 0.79
C LEU A 156 -1.00 8.33 2.30
N ALA A 157 -0.22 7.65 3.12
CA ALA A 157 -0.43 7.61 4.57
C ALA A 157 -0.04 8.91 5.29
N LEU A 158 0.82 9.74 4.69
CA LEU A 158 1.36 10.94 5.33
C LEU A 158 1.88 11.96 4.32
N ALA A 159 1.80 13.25 4.67
CA ALA A 159 2.18 14.34 3.79
C ALA A 159 3.65 14.29 3.38
N GLY A 160 4.56 13.88 4.25
CA GLY A 160 5.99 13.77 3.91
C GLY A 160 6.30 12.80 2.77
N ASP A 161 5.43 11.83 2.48
CA ASP A 161 5.59 10.95 1.32
C ASP A 161 5.18 11.65 0.01
N ILE A 162 4.15 12.52 0.04
CA ILE A 162 3.77 13.35 -1.11
C ILE A 162 4.78 14.50 -1.30
N ASP A 163 5.28 15.11 -0.22
CA ASP A 163 6.34 16.13 -0.28
C ASP A 163 7.59 15.64 -1.04
N ARG A 164 7.93 14.35 -0.92
CA ARG A 164 9.05 13.78 -1.69
C ARG A 164 8.76 13.73 -3.19
N ILE A 165 7.51 13.45 -3.57
CA ILE A 165 7.07 13.48 -4.96
C ILE A 165 7.09 14.94 -5.48
N ALA A 166 6.67 15.91 -4.67
CA ALA A 166 6.75 17.33 -4.98
C ALA A 166 8.21 17.79 -5.17
N LYS A 167 9.10 17.43 -4.26
CA LYS A 167 10.54 17.71 -4.36
C LYS A 167 11.21 17.11 -5.61
N ALA A 168 10.64 16.01 -6.13
CA ALA A 168 11.07 15.43 -7.41
C ALA A 168 10.48 16.17 -8.62
N GLY A 169 9.71 17.26 -8.43
CA GLY A 169 9.12 18.07 -9.49
C GLY A 169 7.91 17.46 -10.19
N LEU A 170 7.27 16.44 -9.60
CA LEU A 170 6.16 15.73 -10.23
C LEU A 170 4.78 16.32 -9.88
N LEU A 171 4.70 17.15 -8.83
CA LEU A 171 3.51 17.92 -8.43
C LEU A 171 3.96 19.22 -7.73
N PRO A 172 3.09 20.24 -7.64
CA PRO A 172 3.46 21.52 -7.03
C PRO A 172 3.71 21.40 -5.53
N GLU A 173 4.58 22.26 -4.99
CA GLU A 173 4.92 22.27 -3.55
C GLU A 173 3.73 22.68 -2.66
N ASP A 174 2.79 23.48 -3.20
CA ASP A 174 1.58 23.93 -2.51
C ASP A 174 0.41 22.93 -2.61
N TRP A 175 0.69 21.67 -2.93
CA TRP A 175 -0.32 20.62 -3.16
C TRP A 175 -1.32 20.46 -2.01
N GLN A 176 -0.89 20.64 -0.75
CA GLN A 176 -1.78 20.53 0.42
C GLN A 176 -2.91 21.58 0.45
N ALA A 177 -2.71 22.72 -0.19
CA ALA A 177 -3.69 23.79 -0.26
C ALA A 177 -4.75 23.58 -1.38
N LYS A 178 -4.62 22.53 -2.20
CA LYS A 178 -5.50 22.30 -3.36
C LYS A 178 -6.84 21.70 -2.99
N LEU A 179 -6.94 21.01 -1.86
CA LEU A 179 -8.17 20.36 -1.39
C LEU A 179 -8.42 20.68 0.09
N PRO A 180 -9.66 20.52 0.58
CA PRO A 180 -10.00 20.79 1.98
C PRO A 180 -9.15 20.00 2.99
N ASN A 181 -9.06 20.51 4.22
CA ASN A 181 -8.40 19.86 5.34
C ASN A 181 -6.95 19.46 5.03
N ASN A 182 -6.16 20.36 4.43
CA ASN A 182 -4.78 20.09 3.98
C ASN A 182 -4.70 18.86 3.04
N SER A 183 -5.68 18.74 2.14
CA SER A 183 -5.83 17.61 1.22
C SER A 183 -6.01 16.24 1.90
N SER A 184 -6.55 16.21 3.13
CA SER A 184 -6.86 14.98 3.87
C SER A 184 -8.38 14.76 3.92
N PRO A 185 -8.92 13.83 3.12
CA PRO A 185 -10.37 13.62 3.04
C PRO A 185 -10.95 12.93 4.29
N TYR A 186 -10.12 12.28 5.07
CA TYR A 186 -10.46 11.57 6.32
C TYR A 186 -9.24 11.49 7.21
N THR A 187 -9.46 11.09 8.47
CA THR A 187 -8.42 10.84 9.45
C THR A 187 -8.51 9.41 9.99
N SER A 188 -7.50 9.00 10.72
CA SER A 188 -7.44 7.76 11.47
C SER A 188 -6.53 7.94 12.69
N THR A 189 -6.31 6.88 13.42
CA THR A 189 -5.38 6.87 14.55
C THR A 189 -4.73 5.50 14.69
N ILE A 190 -3.85 5.33 15.68
CA ILE A 190 -3.22 4.06 16.00
C ILE A 190 -3.86 3.49 17.26
N VAL A 191 -4.25 2.22 17.17
CA VAL A 191 -4.78 1.41 18.26
C VAL A 191 -3.97 0.11 18.37
N PHE A 192 -4.22 -0.67 19.41
CA PHE A 192 -3.62 -1.98 19.58
C PHE A 192 -4.64 -3.06 19.21
N LEU A 193 -4.26 -3.97 18.33
CA LEU A 193 -4.97 -5.20 18.10
C LEU A 193 -4.27 -6.30 18.92
N VAL A 194 -4.98 -6.90 19.88
CA VAL A 194 -4.45 -7.93 20.78
C VAL A 194 -5.15 -9.26 20.56
N ARG A 195 -4.60 -10.34 21.08
CA ARG A 195 -5.26 -11.64 21.07
C ARG A 195 -6.54 -11.60 21.90
N GLU A 196 -7.51 -12.43 21.55
CA GLU A 196 -8.78 -12.55 22.30
C GLU A 196 -8.55 -12.63 23.81
N GLY A 197 -9.36 -11.90 24.57
CA GLY A 197 -9.29 -11.81 26.03
C GLY A 197 -8.03 -11.12 26.55
N ASN A 198 -7.21 -10.54 25.66
CA ASN A 198 -6.00 -9.80 26.03
C ASN A 198 -5.13 -10.52 27.10
N PRO A 199 -4.58 -11.71 26.81
CA PRO A 199 -3.92 -12.57 27.80
C PRO A 199 -2.69 -11.96 28.45
N LYS A 200 -2.08 -10.93 27.82
CA LYS A 200 -0.97 -10.16 28.38
C LYS A 200 -1.44 -8.96 29.22
N GLY A 201 -2.74 -8.66 29.25
CA GLY A 201 -3.31 -7.55 30.01
C GLY A 201 -2.82 -6.17 29.53
N LEU A 202 -2.51 -6.04 28.25
CA LEU A 202 -1.98 -4.81 27.65
C LEU A 202 -3.06 -3.74 27.63
N LYS A 203 -2.78 -2.55 28.17
CA LYS A 203 -3.75 -1.45 28.28
C LYS A 203 -3.24 -0.17 27.65
N ASP A 204 -1.93 0.06 27.67
CA ASP A 204 -1.33 1.28 27.20
C ASP A 204 0.10 1.05 26.69
N TRP A 205 0.68 2.05 26.06
CA TRP A 205 2.04 2.02 25.50
C TRP A 205 3.12 1.51 26.46
N GLY A 206 2.99 1.85 27.76
CA GLY A 206 3.93 1.42 28.80
C GLY A 206 4.03 -0.09 28.95
N ASP A 207 2.96 -0.83 28.65
CA ASP A 207 2.93 -2.28 28.76
C ASP A 207 3.70 -2.97 27.62
N LEU A 208 3.90 -2.27 26.51
CA LEU A 208 4.53 -2.81 25.29
C LEU A 208 6.05 -3.01 25.44
N VAL A 209 6.67 -2.40 26.46
CA VAL A 209 8.10 -2.56 26.74
C VAL A 209 8.37 -3.62 27.81
N ALA A 210 7.34 -4.28 28.32
CA ALA A 210 7.48 -5.35 29.32
C ALA A 210 8.21 -6.58 28.73
N GLU A 211 8.94 -7.29 29.57
CA GLU A 211 9.64 -8.52 29.19
C GLU A 211 8.63 -9.59 28.73
N GLY A 212 8.95 -10.26 27.62
CA GLY A 212 8.13 -11.32 27.07
C GLY A 212 6.87 -10.85 26.30
N VAL A 213 6.72 -9.53 26.05
CA VAL A 213 5.72 -8.98 25.12
C VAL A 213 6.34 -8.92 23.73
N GLN A 214 5.63 -9.43 22.73
CA GLN A 214 6.02 -9.35 21.33
C GLN A 214 5.11 -8.37 20.58
N VAL A 215 5.72 -7.29 20.06
CA VAL A 215 5.03 -6.22 19.33
C VAL A 215 5.21 -6.40 17.83
N ILE A 216 4.12 -6.37 17.08
CA ILE A 216 4.16 -6.35 15.62
C ILE A 216 3.89 -4.95 15.13
N THR A 217 4.75 -4.46 14.26
CA THR A 217 4.64 -3.15 13.58
C THR A 217 5.42 -3.20 12.27
N PRO A 218 4.98 -2.49 11.22
CA PRO A 218 5.75 -2.46 9.98
C PRO A 218 7.01 -1.58 10.09
N ASN A 219 7.82 -1.60 9.05
CA ASN A 219 9.10 -0.87 9.00
C ASN A 219 8.87 0.62 8.67
N PRO A 220 9.30 1.58 9.51
CA PRO A 220 9.18 3.01 9.23
C PRO A 220 9.94 3.52 7.99
N LYS A 221 10.90 2.74 7.48
CA LYS A 221 11.60 3.08 6.22
C LYS A 221 10.74 2.85 4.97
N THR A 222 9.71 2.00 5.06
CA THR A 222 8.86 1.61 3.91
C THR A 222 7.37 1.92 4.11
N SER A 223 6.91 1.95 5.36
CA SER A 223 5.51 2.12 5.75
C SER A 223 5.27 3.47 6.42
N GLY A 224 4.35 4.26 5.87
CA GLY A 224 3.88 5.49 6.53
C GLY A 224 3.11 5.20 7.82
N GLY A 225 2.35 4.09 7.88
CA GLY A 225 1.68 3.65 9.11
C GLY A 225 2.66 3.39 10.26
N ALA A 226 3.79 2.77 9.96
CA ALA A 226 4.84 2.55 10.95
C ALA A 226 5.41 3.85 11.53
N ARG A 227 5.45 4.92 10.74
CA ARG A 227 5.88 6.25 11.24
C ARG A 227 4.85 6.82 12.20
N TRP A 228 3.58 6.65 11.93
CA TRP A 228 2.52 7.02 12.85
C TRP A 228 2.57 6.19 14.14
N ASN A 229 2.79 4.86 14.05
CA ASN A 229 2.99 3.99 15.23
C ASN A 229 4.15 4.48 16.10
N TYR A 230 5.28 4.79 15.48
CA TYR A 230 6.48 5.33 16.15
C TYR A 230 6.18 6.66 16.84
N LEU A 231 5.53 7.61 16.16
CA LEU A 231 5.21 8.92 16.71
C LEU A 231 4.19 8.84 17.85
N ALA A 232 3.22 7.92 17.79
CA ALA A 232 2.27 7.71 18.88
C ALA A 232 2.98 7.20 20.15
N ALA A 233 3.90 6.25 20.01
CA ALA A 233 4.74 5.79 21.13
C ALA A 233 5.64 6.90 21.67
N TRP A 234 6.20 7.73 20.80
CA TRP A 234 7.01 8.88 21.14
C TRP A 234 6.22 9.91 21.96
N ALA A 235 5.03 10.31 21.49
CA ALA A 235 4.14 11.23 22.18
C ALA A 235 3.73 10.73 23.57
N TRP A 236 3.44 9.44 23.70
CA TRP A 236 3.13 8.85 25.00
C TRP A 236 4.32 8.95 25.97
N ALA A 237 5.53 8.69 25.49
CA ALA A 237 6.73 8.78 26.32
C ALA A 237 6.98 10.21 26.82
N GLU A 238 6.87 11.21 25.93
CA GLU A 238 6.97 12.64 26.30
C GLU A 238 5.95 13.02 27.39
N LYS A 239 4.68 12.65 27.16
CA LYS A 239 3.59 12.95 28.10
C LYS A 239 3.80 12.30 29.47
N ASN A 240 4.39 11.11 29.51
CA ASN A 240 4.67 10.38 30.74
C ASN A 240 6.04 10.65 31.33
N SER A 241 6.69 11.75 30.93
CA SER A 241 8.00 12.21 31.43
C SER A 241 9.10 11.13 31.32
N LYS A 242 9.05 10.30 30.24
CA LYS A 242 10.08 9.33 29.89
C LYS A 242 10.97 9.89 28.79
N ASP A 243 12.20 9.43 28.68
CA ASP A 243 13.02 9.70 27.49
C ASP A 243 12.39 8.97 26.29
N PRO A 244 11.90 9.70 25.26
CA PRO A 244 11.18 9.07 24.16
C PRO A 244 12.07 8.16 23.31
N LYS A 245 13.36 8.49 23.15
CA LYS A 245 14.30 7.67 22.39
C LYS A 245 14.58 6.35 23.09
N GLU A 246 14.80 6.39 24.40
CA GLU A 246 14.99 5.17 25.19
C GLU A 246 13.74 4.30 25.20
N PHE A 247 12.56 4.92 25.38
CA PHE A 247 11.28 4.22 25.40
C PHE A 247 10.97 3.53 24.08
N VAL A 248 11.04 4.27 22.96
CA VAL A 248 10.79 3.71 21.63
C VAL A 248 11.85 2.66 21.28
N GLY A 249 13.10 2.87 21.68
CA GLY A 249 14.15 1.86 21.55
C GLY A 249 13.83 0.57 22.31
N ALA A 250 13.28 0.68 23.53
CA ALA A 250 12.83 -0.49 24.31
C ALA A 250 11.63 -1.20 23.64
N LEU A 251 10.68 -0.43 23.08
CA LEU A 251 9.57 -1.01 22.31
C LEU A 251 10.07 -1.80 21.10
N TYR A 252 11.01 -1.25 20.31
CA TYR A 252 11.52 -1.93 19.12
C TYR A 252 12.40 -3.15 19.46
N LYS A 253 12.94 -3.27 20.68
CA LYS A 253 13.57 -4.53 21.14
C LYS A 253 12.57 -5.69 21.24
N ASN A 254 11.30 -5.38 21.47
CA ASN A 254 10.20 -6.33 21.54
C ASN A 254 9.58 -6.63 20.16
N VAL A 255 10.11 -6.02 19.09
CA VAL A 255 9.64 -6.26 17.71
C VAL A 255 10.46 -7.39 17.07
N PRO A 256 9.85 -8.57 16.83
CA PRO A 256 10.56 -9.73 16.27
C PRO A 256 10.74 -9.61 14.75
N VAL A 257 9.86 -8.89 14.05
CA VAL A 257 9.85 -8.77 12.59
C VAL A 257 9.32 -7.39 12.18
N LEU A 258 9.90 -6.80 11.13
CA LEU A 258 9.43 -5.57 10.49
C LEU A 258 8.95 -5.89 9.07
N ASP A 259 7.64 -5.86 8.86
CA ASP A 259 7.03 -6.03 7.54
C ASP A 259 7.13 -4.74 6.69
N ASN A 260 7.05 -4.87 5.37
CA ASN A 260 7.17 -3.72 4.48
C ASN A 260 6.00 -2.72 4.55
N GLY A 261 4.83 -3.16 5.02
CA GLY A 261 3.61 -2.33 5.08
C GLY A 261 2.64 -2.84 6.14
N ALA A 262 1.60 -2.05 6.41
CA ALA A 262 0.60 -2.34 7.45
C ALA A 262 -0.10 -3.69 7.22
N ARG A 263 -0.52 -3.99 5.99
CA ARG A 263 -1.17 -5.26 5.65
C ARG A 263 -0.25 -6.47 5.88
N GLY A 264 1.06 -6.34 5.65
CA GLY A 264 2.04 -7.37 5.99
C GLY A 264 2.03 -7.68 7.48
N SER A 265 2.06 -6.63 8.32
CA SER A 265 2.00 -6.77 9.78
C SER A 265 0.68 -7.37 10.27
N THR A 266 -0.45 -6.98 9.66
CA THR A 266 -1.75 -7.62 9.94
C THR A 266 -1.72 -9.11 9.60
N THR A 267 -1.14 -9.50 8.46
CA THR A 267 -0.97 -10.91 8.09
C THR A 267 -0.06 -11.65 9.07
N THR A 268 1.08 -11.06 9.43
CA THR A 268 2.02 -11.63 10.41
C THR A 268 1.34 -11.88 11.75
N PHE A 269 0.59 -10.91 12.25
CA PHE A 269 -0.16 -11.04 13.48
C PHE A 269 -1.36 -11.99 13.33
N ALA A 270 -2.32 -11.66 12.48
CA ALA A 270 -3.62 -12.33 12.44
C ALA A 270 -3.58 -13.73 11.82
N GLN A 271 -2.84 -13.92 10.72
CA GLN A 271 -2.82 -15.19 9.98
C GLN A 271 -1.68 -16.10 10.39
N ASN A 272 -0.48 -15.55 10.66
CA ASN A 272 0.69 -16.34 11.03
C ASN A 272 0.78 -16.58 12.56
N GLY A 273 -0.06 -15.94 13.37
CA GLY A 273 -0.12 -16.11 14.81
C GLY A 273 1.10 -15.57 15.57
N ILE A 274 1.88 -14.66 14.97
CA ILE A 274 3.11 -14.11 15.56
C ILE A 274 2.78 -12.82 16.32
N GLY A 275 3.34 -12.67 17.52
CA GLY A 275 3.19 -11.49 18.38
C GLY A 275 1.99 -11.52 19.30
N ASP A 276 2.07 -10.73 20.36
CA ASP A 276 1.01 -10.55 21.36
C ASP A 276 0.12 -9.35 21.03
N VAL A 277 0.69 -8.35 20.37
CA VAL A 277 0.03 -7.08 20.00
C VAL A 277 0.50 -6.59 18.64
N LEU A 278 -0.44 -6.09 17.86
CA LEU A 278 -0.17 -5.36 16.61
C LEU A 278 -0.48 -3.88 16.82
N LEU A 279 0.48 -3.01 16.53
CA LEU A 279 0.23 -1.58 16.39
C LEU A 279 -0.44 -1.35 15.03
N ALA A 280 -1.72 -1.07 15.06
CA ALA A 280 -2.56 -1.03 13.86
C ALA A 280 -3.17 0.35 13.64
N TRP A 281 -3.39 0.70 12.38
CA TRP A 281 -4.38 1.71 12.04
C TRP A 281 -5.74 1.29 12.58
N GLU A 282 -6.52 2.24 13.08
CA GLU A 282 -7.85 1.98 13.62
C GLU A 282 -8.76 1.27 12.61
N ASN A 283 -8.73 1.67 11.34
CA ASN A 283 -9.49 1.01 10.29
C ASN A 283 -9.03 -0.43 10.01
N GLU A 284 -7.72 -0.72 10.06
CA GLU A 284 -7.20 -2.09 9.92
C GLU A 284 -7.60 -2.97 11.12
N ALA A 285 -7.63 -2.41 12.32
CA ALA A 285 -8.05 -3.14 13.51
C ALA A 285 -9.54 -3.53 13.43
N TYR A 286 -10.42 -2.60 13.06
CA TYR A 286 -11.84 -2.91 12.83
C TYR A 286 -12.06 -3.87 11.67
N LEU A 287 -11.28 -3.76 10.59
CA LEU A 287 -11.35 -4.70 9.48
C LEU A 287 -10.94 -6.10 9.91
N ALA A 288 -9.84 -6.23 10.67
CA ALA A 288 -9.40 -7.51 11.21
C ALA A 288 -10.45 -8.14 12.13
N LEU A 289 -11.06 -7.35 13.02
CA LEU A 289 -12.17 -7.80 13.88
C LEU A 289 -13.35 -8.33 13.06
N LYS A 290 -13.71 -7.62 11.98
CA LYS A 290 -14.80 -8.03 11.07
C LYS A 290 -14.47 -9.30 10.28
N GLU A 291 -13.22 -9.47 9.83
CA GLU A 291 -12.81 -10.59 8.97
C GLU A 291 -12.49 -11.87 9.77
N LEU A 292 -11.89 -11.72 10.94
CA LEU A 292 -11.49 -12.87 11.77
C LEU A 292 -12.61 -13.34 12.71
N GLY A 293 -13.50 -12.44 13.10
CA GLY A 293 -14.53 -12.64 14.13
C GLY A 293 -14.11 -12.01 15.47
N GLU A 294 -15.14 -11.62 16.24
CA GLU A 294 -14.96 -10.94 17.53
C GLU A 294 -14.34 -11.86 18.61
N ASP A 295 -14.29 -13.16 18.37
CA ASP A 295 -13.74 -14.19 19.24
C ASP A 295 -12.26 -14.53 18.94
N GLN A 296 -11.58 -13.77 18.09
CA GLN A 296 -10.18 -14.01 17.72
C GLN A 296 -9.22 -12.91 18.16
N VAL A 297 -9.70 -11.69 18.24
CA VAL A 297 -8.90 -10.50 18.53
C VAL A 297 -9.73 -9.43 19.23
N ASP A 298 -9.06 -8.62 20.05
CA ASP A 298 -9.66 -7.46 20.73
C ASP A 298 -8.93 -6.17 20.32
N ILE A 299 -9.66 -5.05 20.34
CA ILE A 299 -9.08 -3.73 20.13
C ILE A 299 -8.88 -3.06 21.49
N VAL A 300 -7.64 -2.67 21.78
CA VAL A 300 -7.29 -1.86 22.95
C VAL A 300 -6.97 -0.44 22.47
N VAL A 301 -7.68 0.53 23.04
CA VAL A 301 -7.49 1.94 22.76
C VAL A 301 -6.52 2.53 23.78
N PRO A 302 -5.34 3.02 23.37
CA PRO A 302 -4.36 3.57 24.31
C PRO A 302 -4.81 4.92 24.87
N SER A 303 -4.19 5.38 25.95
CA SER A 303 -4.52 6.66 26.62
C SER A 303 -4.27 7.88 25.72
N ILE A 304 -3.34 7.79 24.79
CA ILE A 304 -2.97 8.83 23.81
C ILE A 304 -2.55 8.16 22.50
N SER A 305 -2.84 8.79 21.38
CA SER A 305 -2.37 8.37 20.08
C SER A 305 -2.14 9.59 19.17
N VAL A 306 -2.00 9.38 17.86
CA VAL A 306 -1.76 10.44 16.88
C VAL A 306 -3.00 10.70 16.04
N LEU A 307 -3.21 11.96 15.65
CA LEU A 307 -4.13 12.33 14.58
C LEU A 307 -3.44 12.04 13.25
N ALA A 308 -3.73 10.89 12.69
CA ALA A 308 -3.21 10.53 11.38
C ALA A 308 -4.09 11.12 10.28
N GLU A 309 -3.49 11.93 9.42
CA GLU A 309 -4.15 12.65 8.33
C GLU A 309 -3.61 12.15 6.98
N PRO A 310 -4.18 11.06 6.41
CA PRO A 310 -3.75 10.54 5.11
C PRO A 310 -4.14 11.50 3.98
N PRO A 311 -3.16 12.11 3.28
CA PRO A 311 -3.43 13.09 2.26
C PRO A 311 -3.53 12.49 0.88
N VAL A 312 -4.11 13.29 -0.04
CA VAL A 312 -4.28 12.95 -1.45
C VAL A 312 -3.78 14.10 -2.34
N ALA A 313 -3.29 13.77 -3.53
CA ALA A 313 -2.83 14.77 -4.49
C ALA A 313 -2.88 14.27 -5.93
N ILE A 314 -2.99 15.19 -6.89
CA ILE A 314 -2.80 14.92 -8.32
C ILE A 314 -1.29 14.97 -8.63
N VAL A 315 -0.78 13.99 -9.36
CA VAL A 315 0.59 13.96 -9.87
C VAL A 315 0.60 14.67 -11.22
N GLU A 316 0.76 15.98 -11.19
CA GLU A 316 0.59 16.89 -12.34
C GLU A 316 1.43 16.50 -13.55
N ALA A 317 2.66 16.06 -13.34
CA ALA A 317 3.57 15.61 -14.39
C ALA A 317 3.11 14.36 -15.16
N ASN A 318 2.14 13.65 -14.64
CA ASN A 318 1.60 12.43 -15.24
C ASN A 318 0.22 12.63 -15.88
N ILE A 319 -0.34 13.83 -15.83
CA ILE A 319 -1.60 14.17 -16.49
C ILE A 319 -1.34 14.38 -17.98
N ALA A 320 -1.98 13.59 -18.82
CA ALA A 320 -1.72 13.58 -20.26
C ALA A 320 -2.54 14.62 -21.05
N ASN A 321 -3.75 14.95 -20.58
CA ASN A 321 -4.69 15.82 -21.27
C ASN A 321 -5.75 16.40 -20.30
N ASP A 322 -6.61 17.30 -20.77
CA ASP A 322 -7.64 17.97 -19.96
C ASP A 322 -8.72 17.02 -19.46
N GLU A 323 -9.08 15.98 -20.23
CA GLU A 323 -10.07 14.98 -19.81
C GLU A 323 -9.55 14.12 -18.64
N GLN A 324 -8.27 13.72 -18.71
CA GLN A 324 -7.64 13.01 -17.59
C GLN A 324 -7.49 13.90 -16.36
N ARG A 325 -7.21 15.21 -16.54
CA ARG A 325 -7.22 16.18 -15.45
C ARG A 325 -8.59 16.27 -14.79
N LYS A 326 -9.63 16.46 -15.59
CA LYS A 326 -11.02 16.50 -15.12
C LYS A 326 -11.39 15.23 -14.34
N LEU A 327 -10.98 14.06 -14.83
CA LEU A 327 -11.19 12.78 -14.16
C LEU A 327 -10.47 12.73 -12.82
N ALA A 328 -9.17 13.11 -12.76
CA ALA A 328 -8.38 13.11 -11.54
C ALA A 328 -8.94 14.08 -10.47
N GLU A 329 -9.33 15.29 -10.90
CA GLU A 329 -9.99 16.27 -10.04
C GLU A 329 -11.34 15.75 -9.53
N GLY A 330 -12.17 15.19 -10.41
CA GLY A 330 -13.45 14.59 -10.05
C GLY A 330 -13.29 13.45 -9.05
N TYR A 331 -12.29 12.59 -9.25
CA TYR A 331 -11.98 11.47 -8.38
C TYR A 331 -11.59 11.92 -6.97
N LEU A 332 -10.67 12.88 -6.85
CA LEU A 332 -10.27 13.38 -5.53
C LEU A 332 -11.37 14.22 -4.86
N ASN A 333 -12.12 15.03 -5.61
CA ASN A 333 -13.23 15.78 -5.04
C ASN A 333 -14.38 14.88 -4.56
N PHE A 334 -14.61 13.73 -5.20
CA PHE A 334 -15.63 12.78 -4.75
C PHE A 334 -15.32 12.19 -3.36
N LEU A 335 -14.04 12.14 -2.94
CA LEU A 335 -13.66 11.77 -1.56
C LEU A 335 -14.27 12.73 -0.50
N TYR A 336 -14.49 13.99 -0.87
CA TYR A 336 -15.07 15.02 0.01
C TYR A 336 -16.59 15.18 -0.17
N SER A 337 -17.19 14.45 -1.12
CA SER A 337 -18.65 14.46 -1.26
C SER A 337 -19.32 13.74 -0.09
N PRO A 338 -20.59 14.01 0.21
CA PRO A 338 -21.32 13.29 1.26
C PRO A 338 -21.30 11.77 1.06
N GLU A 339 -21.34 11.28 -0.19
CA GLU A 339 -21.24 9.87 -0.54
C GLU A 339 -19.85 9.30 -0.25
N GLY A 340 -18.78 9.99 -0.67
CA GLY A 340 -17.40 9.60 -0.40
C GLY A 340 -17.08 9.57 1.08
N GLN A 341 -17.60 10.55 1.84
CA GLN A 341 -17.44 10.62 3.28
C GLN A 341 -18.20 9.48 4.01
N ALA A 342 -19.41 9.15 3.55
CA ALA A 342 -20.15 7.99 4.09
C ALA A 342 -19.39 6.67 3.85
N LEU A 343 -18.76 6.51 2.67
CA LEU A 343 -17.92 5.35 2.39
C LEU A 343 -16.68 5.31 3.30
N ALA A 344 -16.06 6.45 3.58
CA ALA A 344 -14.93 6.51 4.52
C ALA A 344 -15.36 6.03 5.92
N PHE A 345 -16.51 6.48 6.46
CA PHE A 345 -17.06 5.98 7.73
C PHE A 345 -17.34 4.47 7.69
N LYS A 346 -17.97 3.99 6.63
CA LYS A 346 -18.27 2.57 6.43
C LYS A 346 -17.02 1.69 6.46
N HIS A 347 -15.91 2.21 5.95
CA HIS A 347 -14.60 1.57 5.93
C HIS A 347 -13.69 1.96 7.10
N PHE A 348 -14.31 2.39 8.21
CA PHE A 348 -13.65 2.62 9.49
C PHE A 348 -12.65 3.80 9.51
N TYR A 349 -12.82 4.79 8.64
CA TYR A 349 -12.11 6.06 8.70
C TYR A 349 -12.96 7.13 9.38
N ARG A 350 -12.33 8.05 10.08
CA ARG A 350 -12.96 9.22 10.70
C ARG A 350 -13.05 10.34 9.66
N ALA A 351 -14.19 10.42 8.98
CA ALA A 351 -14.43 11.44 7.98
C ALA A 351 -15.01 12.73 8.58
N TRP A 352 -15.16 13.77 7.76
CA TRP A 352 -15.54 15.11 8.21
C TRP A 352 -17.05 15.38 8.11
N ASP A 353 -17.73 14.79 7.12
CA ASP A 353 -19.15 14.99 6.85
C ASP A 353 -19.95 13.73 7.17
N THR A 354 -20.83 13.85 8.18
CA THR A 354 -21.69 12.74 8.63
C THR A 354 -23.07 12.72 7.97
N SER A 355 -23.37 13.66 7.05
CA SER A 355 -24.74 13.90 6.54
C SER A 355 -25.36 12.69 5.85
N LYS A 356 -24.57 11.81 5.22
CA LYS A 356 -25.00 10.57 4.59
C LYS A 356 -24.43 9.32 5.25
N ALA A 357 -23.64 9.45 6.30
CA ALA A 357 -23.07 8.32 7.00
C ALA A 357 -24.12 7.59 7.84
N ASN A 358 -23.96 6.26 7.98
CA ASN A 358 -24.76 5.51 8.93
C ASN A 358 -24.40 5.95 10.36
N PRO A 359 -25.37 6.30 11.22
CA PRO A 359 -25.09 6.71 12.60
C PRO A 359 -24.26 5.69 13.40
N GLU A 360 -24.43 4.39 13.16
CA GLU A 360 -23.63 3.33 13.79
C GLU A 360 -22.17 3.39 13.37
N ASP A 361 -21.89 3.70 12.09
CA ASP A 361 -20.54 3.85 11.59
C ASP A 361 -19.84 5.06 12.21
N VAL A 362 -20.58 6.14 12.48
CA VAL A 362 -20.05 7.33 13.15
C VAL A 362 -19.83 7.09 14.65
N ALA A 363 -20.76 6.40 15.32
CA ALA A 363 -20.74 6.20 16.75
C ALA A 363 -19.66 5.19 17.25
N ARG A 364 -19.09 4.38 16.35
CA ARG A 364 -18.10 3.34 16.70
C ARG A 364 -16.78 3.87 17.23
N PHE A 365 -16.41 5.11 16.87
CA PHE A 365 -15.10 5.65 17.18
C PHE A 365 -14.97 6.11 18.61
N PRO A 366 -14.04 5.54 19.40
CA PRO A 366 -13.81 5.98 20.77
C PRO A 366 -13.25 7.41 20.79
N GLN A 367 -13.55 8.11 21.88
CA GLN A 367 -12.88 9.35 22.21
C GLN A 367 -11.52 9.02 22.82
N LEU A 368 -10.46 9.59 22.26
CA LEU A 368 -9.10 9.48 22.78
C LEU A 368 -8.32 10.77 22.54
N GLU A 369 -7.26 10.96 23.29
CA GLU A 369 -6.38 12.11 23.11
C GLU A 369 -5.49 11.89 21.87
N LEU A 370 -5.51 12.82 20.94
CA LEU A 370 -4.76 12.76 19.68
C LEU A 370 -3.75 13.90 19.61
N VAL A 371 -2.51 13.53 19.25
CA VAL A 371 -1.41 14.46 18.98
C VAL A 371 -1.28 14.62 17.47
N ASP A 372 -1.31 15.85 16.99
CA ASP A 372 -1.12 16.16 15.58
C ASP A 372 0.35 16.23 15.17
N ILE A 373 0.61 16.22 13.88
CA ILE A 373 2.00 16.27 13.35
C ILE A 373 2.67 17.64 13.62
N ALA A 374 1.90 18.71 13.81
CA ALA A 374 2.43 20.03 14.12
C ALA A 374 3.12 20.06 15.50
N SER A 375 2.63 19.27 16.44
CA SER A 375 3.21 19.10 17.77
C SER A 375 4.65 18.55 17.73
N PHE A 376 4.99 17.79 16.67
CA PHE A 376 6.37 17.28 16.41
C PHE A 376 7.20 18.23 15.54
N GLY A 377 6.62 19.39 15.13
CA GLY A 377 7.26 20.36 14.24
C GLY A 377 7.07 20.06 12.74
N GLY A 378 6.11 19.20 12.40
CA GLY A 378 5.74 18.88 11.02
C GLY A 378 6.59 17.77 10.38
N TRP A 379 6.08 17.23 9.26
CA TRP A 379 6.73 16.09 8.59
C TRP A 379 8.15 16.36 8.11
N GLY A 380 8.47 17.60 7.73
CA GLY A 380 9.83 17.96 7.30
C GLY A 380 10.86 17.72 8.39
N LYS A 381 10.57 18.19 9.62
CA LYS A 381 11.43 17.99 10.80
C LYS A 381 11.47 16.51 11.20
N VAL A 382 10.31 15.89 11.35
CA VAL A 382 10.19 14.47 11.73
C VAL A 382 10.96 13.56 10.77
N GLN A 383 10.86 13.80 9.46
CA GLN A 383 11.61 13.03 8.47
C GLN A 383 13.11 13.19 8.63
N ALA A 384 13.59 14.41 8.85
CA ALA A 384 15.03 14.70 8.98
C ALA A 384 15.62 14.12 10.27
N GLU A 385 14.91 14.24 11.39
CA GLU A 385 15.42 13.82 12.70
C GLU A 385 15.25 12.33 12.95
N HIS A 386 14.10 11.75 12.58
CA HIS A 386 13.76 10.38 12.98
C HIS A 386 13.98 9.35 11.87
N PHE A 387 13.69 9.66 10.61
CA PHE A 387 13.57 8.63 9.55
C PHE A 387 14.55 8.78 8.39
N ALA A 388 15.33 9.87 8.32
CA ALA A 388 16.45 9.98 7.39
C ALA A 388 17.53 8.93 7.70
N ASP A 389 18.42 8.68 6.75
CA ASP A 389 19.54 7.77 6.98
C ASP A 389 20.43 8.30 8.11
N GLY A 390 20.70 7.43 9.10
CA GLY A 390 21.37 7.79 10.33
C GLY A 390 20.50 8.54 11.35
N GLY A 391 19.20 8.74 11.07
CA GLY A 391 18.24 9.33 12.00
C GLY A 391 18.02 8.50 13.26
N ILE A 392 17.15 8.99 14.15
CA ILE A 392 16.92 8.35 15.46
C ILE A 392 16.49 6.90 15.31
N PHE A 393 15.63 6.58 14.32
CA PHE A 393 15.17 5.21 14.10
C PHE A 393 16.35 4.26 13.82
N ASP A 394 17.30 4.64 12.96
CA ASP A 394 18.48 3.82 12.66
C ASP A 394 19.42 3.64 13.85
N GLN A 395 19.37 4.55 14.83
CA GLN A 395 20.17 4.46 16.05
C GLN A 395 19.57 3.53 17.10
N ILE A 396 18.23 3.39 17.14
CA ILE A 396 17.52 2.56 18.13
C ILE A 396 17.21 1.17 17.63
N TYR A 397 17.09 0.97 16.31
CA TYR A 397 16.81 -0.32 15.71
C TYR A 397 18.03 -0.87 14.99
N VAL A 398 18.59 -1.94 15.55
CA VAL A 398 19.64 -2.74 14.90
C VAL A 398 18.99 -4.05 14.47
N PRO A 399 18.95 -4.38 13.15
CA PRO A 399 18.44 -5.67 12.69
C PRO A 399 19.13 -6.83 13.41
N LYS A 400 18.32 -7.80 13.87
CA LYS A 400 18.81 -9.02 14.54
C LYS A 400 19.38 -10.00 13.55
#